data_809c5f726e02e3bf6eae767c3f6810e5
#
_entry.id   809c5f726e02e3bf6eae767c3f6810e5
#
_cell.length_a   1.000
_cell.length_b   1.000
_cell.length_c   1.000
_cell.angle_alpha   90.00
_cell.angle_beta   90.00
_cell.angle_gamma   90.00
#
_symmetry.space_group_name_H-M   'P 1'
#
loop_
_entity.id
_entity.type
_entity.pdbx_description
1 polymer ?
#
loop_
_entity_poly.entity_id
_entity_poly.type
_entity_poly.pdbx_seq_one_letter_code
_entity_poly.pdbx_strand_id
1 'polypeptide(L)'
;MCIRDSIKGDSTSQRIENRLPGADSNPYLALAATLGAGFLGIQEKIDPTEETLGGAYDLNLERKYQVPSDLGEAANLFKNSESAKNLFGETFVKHFANTRIWEFNEFQKNKNFFDSDEISLWELDRYFEII
;
A
#
# COMPACT_ATOMS: atom_id res chain seq x y z
N MET A 1 4.67 9.23 -1.21
CA MET A 1 5.26 9.09 -2.56
C MET A 1 5.58 7.63 -2.83
N CYS A 2 4.97 7.08 -3.85
CA CYS A 2 5.18 5.68 -4.22
C CYS A 2 6.29 5.62 -5.26
N ILE A 3 7.48 5.25 -4.83
CA ILE A 3 8.57 5.01 -5.78
C ILE A 3 8.76 3.51 -5.89
N ARG A 4 8.54 3.01 -7.10
CA ARG A 4 9.09 1.75 -7.54
C ARG A 4 10.13 2.11 -8.58
N ASP A 5 11.37 1.87 -8.26
CA ASP A 5 12.48 2.20 -9.12
C ASP A 5 13.23 0.94 -9.54
N SER A 6 13.64 0.90 -10.80
CA SER A 6 14.61 -0.07 -11.30
C SER A 6 15.95 0.62 -11.37
N ILE A 7 16.86 0.22 -10.50
CA ILE A 7 18.20 0.81 -10.47
C ILE A 7 18.96 0.39 -11.71
N LYS A 8 19.30 1.37 -12.56
CA LYS A 8 20.13 1.18 -13.73
C LYS A 8 21.58 0.97 -13.29
N GLY A 9 22.19 -0.11 -13.70
CA GLY A 9 23.57 -0.45 -13.37
C GLY A 9 24.00 -1.72 -14.11
N ASP A 10 25.09 -2.31 -13.68
CA ASP A 10 25.46 -3.64 -14.16
C ASP A 10 24.44 -4.69 -13.69
N SER A 11 24.49 -5.89 -14.26
CA SER A 11 23.54 -6.97 -13.95
C SER A 11 23.49 -7.37 -12.48
N THR A 12 24.50 -7.01 -11.69
CA THR A 12 24.60 -7.34 -10.26
C THR A 12 23.93 -6.28 -9.38
N SER A 13 23.67 -5.11 -9.92
CA SER A 13 23.06 -3.97 -9.22
C SER A 13 21.55 -3.84 -9.48
N GLN A 14 21.00 -4.63 -10.39
CA GLN A 14 19.59 -4.54 -10.74
C GLN A 14 18.71 -4.99 -9.59
N ARG A 15 17.79 -4.10 -9.17
CA ARG A 15 16.81 -4.36 -8.11
C ARG A 15 15.58 -3.50 -8.28
N ILE A 16 14.52 -3.90 -7.64
CA ILE A 16 13.30 -3.09 -7.49
C ILE A 16 13.31 -2.49 -6.09
N GLU A 17 13.12 -1.18 -6.00
CA GLU A 17 12.91 -0.48 -4.74
C GLU A 17 11.43 -0.11 -4.61
N ASN A 18 10.76 -0.67 -3.60
CA ASN A 18 9.35 -0.37 -3.30
C ASN A 18 9.26 0.37 -1.97
N ARG A 19 8.91 1.65 -2.03
CA ARG A 19 8.76 2.54 -0.87
C ARG A 19 7.30 2.73 -0.42
N LEU A 20 6.36 1.92 -0.94
CA LEU A 20 4.96 1.97 -0.51
C LEU A 20 4.74 1.49 0.92
N PRO A 21 5.34 0.35 1.34
CA PRO A 21 5.15 -0.14 2.69
C PRO A 21 5.81 0.79 3.71
N GLY A 22 5.08 1.12 4.78
CA GLY A 22 5.63 1.80 5.95
C GLY A 22 6.52 0.87 6.79
N ALA A 23 7.23 1.44 7.75
CA ALA A 23 8.12 0.67 8.64
C ALA A 23 7.36 -0.33 9.54
N ASP A 24 6.09 -0.09 9.77
CA ASP A 24 5.14 -0.86 10.56
C ASP A 24 4.41 -1.95 9.77
N SER A 25 4.61 -2.01 8.46
CA SER A 25 3.95 -3.01 7.62
C SER A 25 4.52 -4.41 7.83
N ASN A 26 3.64 -5.43 7.76
CA ASN A 26 4.09 -6.82 7.82
C ASN A 26 4.97 -7.14 6.60
N PRO A 27 6.27 -7.46 6.80
CA PRO A 27 7.22 -7.64 5.70
C PRO A 27 6.88 -8.82 4.79
N TYR A 28 6.26 -9.87 5.33
CA TYR A 28 5.86 -11.04 4.53
C TYR A 28 4.74 -10.67 3.55
N LEU A 29 3.75 -9.90 4.00
CA LEU A 29 2.66 -9.43 3.15
C LEU A 29 3.14 -8.39 2.13
N ALA A 30 4.03 -7.49 2.52
CA ALA A 30 4.62 -6.49 1.63
C ALA A 30 5.43 -7.14 0.50
N LEU A 31 6.26 -8.14 0.84
CA LEU A 31 7.02 -8.91 -0.14
C LEU A 31 6.11 -9.73 -1.06
N ALA A 32 5.13 -10.43 -0.49
CA ALA A 32 4.17 -11.21 -1.28
C ALA A 32 3.38 -10.34 -2.26
N ALA A 33 2.92 -9.16 -1.82
CA ALA A 33 2.22 -8.22 -2.68
C ALA A 33 3.12 -7.67 -3.80
N THR A 34 4.36 -7.32 -3.48
CA THR A 34 5.32 -6.80 -4.46
C THR A 34 5.66 -7.84 -5.52
N LEU A 35 5.99 -9.06 -5.11
CA LEU A 35 6.31 -10.16 -6.03
C LEU A 35 5.08 -10.58 -6.84
N GLY A 36 3.91 -10.67 -6.19
CA GLY A 36 2.67 -11.02 -6.86
C GLY A 36 2.26 -10.01 -7.92
N ALA A 37 2.37 -8.70 -7.61
CA ALA A 37 2.10 -7.64 -8.59
C ALA A 37 3.07 -7.70 -9.78
N GLY A 38 4.35 -7.97 -9.54
CA GLY A 38 5.34 -8.17 -10.60
C GLY A 38 5.01 -9.38 -11.49
N PHE A 39 4.63 -10.49 -10.86
CA PHE A 39 4.24 -11.71 -11.57
C PHE A 39 2.99 -11.48 -12.46
N LEU A 40 1.97 -10.82 -11.94
CA LEU A 40 0.78 -10.45 -12.74
C LEU A 40 1.15 -9.56 -13.91
N GLY A 41 2.02 -8.56 -13.70
CA GLY A 41 2.49 -7.68 -14.78
C GLY A 41 3.14 -8.45 -15.92
N ILE A 42 3.96 -9.46 -15.60
CA ILE A 42 4.58 -10.35 -16.60
C ILE A 42 3.53 -11.24 -17.28
N GLN A 43 2.64 -11.84 -16.50
CA GLN A 43 1.61 -12.74 -17.01
C GLN A 43 0.63 -12.03 -17.95
N GLU A 44 0.21 -10.83 -17.60
CA GLU A 44 -0.71 -10.00 -18.35
C GLU A 44 -0.02 -9.15 -19.41
N LYS A 45 1.32 -9.23 -19.51
CA LYS A 45 2.14 -8.46 -20.45
C LYS A 45 1.87 -6.95 -20.38
N ILE A 46 1.77 -6.45 -19.15
CA ILE A 46 1.55 -5.02 -18.91
C ILE A 46 2.83 -4.26 -19.18
N ASP A 47 2.79 -3.35 -20.14
CA ASP A 47 3.90 -2.44 -20.39
C ASP A 47 4.05 -1.44 -19.23
N PRO A 48 5.27 -1.17 -18.77
CA PRO A 48 5.51 -0.15 -17.77
C PRO A 48 5.14 1.24 -18.32
N THR A 49 4.72 2.12 -17.43
CA THR A 49 4.55 3.53 -17.77
C THR A 49 5.88 4.18 -18.13
N GLU A 50 5.84 5.30 -18.86
CA GLU A 50 7.04 6.08 -19.14
C GLU A 50 7.77 6.46 -17.85
N GLU A 51 9.10 6.56 -17.96
CA GLU A 51 9.96 6.96 -16.86
C GLU A 51 9.62 8.39 -16.41
N THR A 52 9.42 8.59 -15.12
CA THR A 52 9.23 9.90 -14.55
C THR A 52 10.58 10.62 -14.43
N LEU A 53 10.72 11.74 -15.12
CA LEU A 53 11.90 12.58 -15.02
C LEU A 53 11.63 13.74 -14.03
N GLY A 54 12.51 13.91 -13.04
CA GLY A 54 12.39 14.97 -12.03
C GLY A 54 11.68 14.56 -10.74
N GLY A 55 11.14 15.53 -10.01
CA GLY A 55 10.48 15.29 -8.72
C GLY A 55 9.09 14.68 -8.88
N ALA A 56 8.86 13.51 -8.31
CA ALA A 56 7.55 12.86 -8.36
C ALA A 56 6.45 13.63 -7.59
N TYR A 57 6.83 14.58 -6.75
CA TYR A 57 5.88 15.42 -6.00
C TYR A 57 5.16 16.47 -6.86
N ASP A 58 5.78 16.86 -7.97
CA ASP A 58 5.25 17.88 -8.88
C ASP A 58 4.31 17.31 -9.94
N LEU A 59 4.10 15.99 -9.93
CA LEU A 59 3.27 15.31 -10.91
C LEU A 59 1.80 15.37 -10.52
N ASN A 60 0.99 15.90 -11.43
CA ASN A 60 -0.47 15.80 -11.34
C ASN A 60 -0.91 14.42 -11.86
N LEU A 61 -0.83 13.40 -11.00
CA LEU A 61 -1.20 12.03 -11.35
C LEU A 61 -2.71 11.85 -11.41
N GLU A 62 -3.19 11.11 -12.41
CA GLU A 62 -4.57 10.62 -12.42
C GLU A 62 -4.88 9.83 -11.15
N ARG A 63 -6.12 9.91 -10.65
CA ARG A 63 -6.57 9.26 -9.40
C ARG A 63 -6.19 7.78 -9.31
N LYS A 64 -6.22 7.05 -10.41
CA LYS A 64 -5.86 5.61 -10.46
C LYS A 64 -4.39 5.31 -10.09
N TYR A 65 -3.50 6.32 -10.17
CA TYR A 65 -2.09 6.20 -9.80
C TYR A 65 -1.78 6.80 -8.43
N GLN A 66 -2.76 7.40 -7.77
CA GLN A 66 -2.59 7.96 -6.44
C GLN A 66 -2.77 6.85 -5.39
N VAL A 67 -2.02 6.95 -4.30
CA VAL A 67 -2.27 6.10 -3.12
C VAL A 67 -3.57 6.48 -2.46
N PRO A 68 -4.25 5.52 -1.80
CA PRO A 68 -5.41 5.80 -0.96
C PRO A 68 -5.07 6.84 0.12
N SER A 69 -6.03 7.67 0.44
CA SER A 69 -5.87 8.75 1.43
C SER A 69 -5.90 8.27 2.88
N ASP A 70 -6.54 7.12 3.12
CA ASP A 70 -6.69 6.53 4.44
C ASP A 70 -6.82 5.01 4.39
N LEU A 71 -6.78 4.38 5.58
CA LEU A 71 -6.88 2.94 5.73
C LEU A 71 -8.22 2.38 5.24
N GLY A 72 -9.32 3.13 5.39
CA GLY A 72 -10.65 2.70 4.96
C GLY A 72 -10.74 2.63 3.44
N GLU A 73 -10.23 3.64 2.73
CA GLU A 73 -10.13 3.63 1.27
C GLU A 73 -9.22 2.48 0.79
N ALA A 74 -8.04 2.32 1.39
CA ALA A 74 -7.10 1.26 1.04
C ALA A 74 -7.71 -0.13 1.20
N ALA A 75 -8.38 -0.38 2.33
CA ALA A 75 -9.03 -1.65 2.61
C ALA A 75 -10.17 -1.97 1.65
N ASN A 76 -10.97 -0.96 1.27
CA ASN A 76 -12.05 -1.15 0.28
C ASN A 76 -11.51 -1.40 -1.13
N LEU A 77 -10.45 -0.71 -1.55
CA LEU A 77 -9.77 -0.98 -2.82
C LEU A 77 -9.23 -2.41 -2.85
N PHE A 78 -8.54 -2.84 -1.79
CA PHE A 78 -8.02 -4.20 -1.68
C PHE A 78 -9.13 -5.25 -1.72
N LYS A 79 -10.21 -5.05 -0.97
CA LYS A 79 -11.38 -5.94 -0.92
C LYS A 79 -12.03 -6.19 -2.28
N ASN A 80 -12.07 -5.14 -3.11
CA ASN A 80 -12.72 -5.19 -4.42
C ASN A 80 -11.76 -5.50 -5.57
N SER A 81 -10.45 -5.65 -5.30
CA SER A 81 -9.44 -5.92 -6.32
C SER A 81 -9.50 -7.37 -6.79
N GLU A 82 -9.80 -7.57 -8.06
CA GLU A 82 -9.73 -8.91 -8.69
C GLU A 82 -8.29 -9.45 -8.71
N SER A 83 -7.30 -8.60 -8.96
CA SER A 83 -5.89 -8.98 -8.90
C SER A 83 -5.49 -9.47 -7.51
N ALA A 84 -5.96 -8.82 -6.44
CA ALA A 84 -5.69 -9.27 -5.08
C ALA A 84 -6.36 -10.63 -4.79
N LYS A 85 -7.61 -10.83 -5.25
CA LYS A 85 -8.32 -12.11 -5.08
C LYS A 85 -7.62 -13.24 -5.85
N ASN A 86 -7.13 -12.96 -7.05
CA ASN A 86 -6.38 -13.92 -7.85
C ASN A 86 -5.05 -14.32 -7.21
N LEU A 87 -4.35 -13.36 -6.58
CA LEU A 87 -3.05 -13.60 -5.93
C LEU A 87 -3.17 -14.29 -4.58
N PHE A 88 -4.08 -13.82 -3.73
CA PHE A 88 -4.14 -14.21 -2.31
C PHE A 88 -5.34 -15.10 -1.97
N GLY A 89 -6.27 -15.27 -2.89
CA GLY A 89 -7.54 -15.95 -2.67
C GLY A 89 -8.59 -15.07 -1.99
N GLU A 90 -9.85 -15.29 -2.36
CA GLU A 90 -10.97 -14.47 -1.90
C GLU A 90 -11.14 -14.46 -0.37
N THR A 91 -10.93 -15.61 0.26
CA THR A 91 -11.09 -15.76 1.72
C THR A 91 -10.09 -14.87 2.48
N PHE A 92 -8.82 -14.89 2.06
CA PHE A 92 -7.80 -14.05 2.67
C PHE A 92 -8.09 -12.57 2.45
N VAL A 93 -8.38 -12.17 1.21
CA VAL A 93 -8.67 -10.78 0.86
C VAL A 93 -9.85 -10.25 1.68
N LYS A 94 -10.93 -11.00 1.76
CA LYS A 94 -12.12 -10.62 2.54
C LYS A 94 -11.81 -10.49 4.03
N HIS A 95 -11.09 -11.46 4.59
CA HIS A 95 -10.73 -11.45 6.01
C HIS A 95 -9.82 -10.26 6.33
N PHE A 96 -8.72 -10.11 5.60
CA PHE A 96 -7.74 -9.05 5.82
C PHE A 96 -8.37 -7.66 5.65
N ALA A 97 -9.12 -7.44 4.57
CA ALA A 97 -9.81 -6.17 4.35
C ALA A 97 -10.80 -5.84 5.48
N ASN A 98 -11.58 -6.82 5.94
CA ASN A 98 -12.54 -6.59 7.01
C ASN A 98 -11.86 -6.22 8.34
N THR A 99 -10.71 -6.82 8.66
CA THR A 99 -9.94 -6.42 9.86
C THR A 99 -9.46 -4.97 9.77
N ARG A 100 -9.02 -4.52 8.58
CA ARG A 100 -8.58 -3.13 8.35
C ARG A 100 -9.74 -2.14 8.37
N ILE A 101 -10.90 -2.51 7.80
CA ILE A 101 -12.13 -1.71 7.87
C ILE A 101 -12.58 -1.56 9.34
N TRP A 102 -12.53 -2.63 10.10
CA TRP A 102 -12.85 -2.58 11.54
C TRP A 102 -11.92 -1.62 12.28
N GLU A 103 -10.61 -1.72 12.06
CA GLU A 103 -9.59 -0.85 12.65
C GLU A 103 -9.87 0.64 12.33
N PHE A 104 -10.15 0.94 11.05
CA PHE A 104 -10.51 2.28 10.62
C PHE A 104 -11.77 2.79 11.31
N ASN A 105 -12.80 1.96 11.44
CA ASN A 105 -14.04 2.34 12.10
C ASN A 105 -13.85 2.60 13.60
N GLU A 106 -13.01 1.79 14.28
CA GLU A 106 -12.66 2.03 15.68
C GLU A 106 -11.88 3.33 15.85
N PHE A 107 -10.92 3.61 14.98
CA PHE A 107 -10.23 4.90 14.97
C PHE A 107 -11.21 6.07 14.82
N GLN A 108 -12.14 5.99 13.86
CA GLN A 108 -13.13 7.06 13.63
C GLN A 108 -14.03 7.31 14.85
N LYS A 109 -14.40 6.28 15.61
CA LYS A 109 -15.20 6.41 16.85
C LYS A 109 -14.41 7.09 17.98
N ASN A 110 -13.10 6.84 18.02
CA ASN A 110 -12.21 7.34 19.07
C ASN A 110 -11.46 8.61 18.67
N LYS A 111 -11.67 9.10 17.45
CA LYS A 111 -11.12 10.36 16.96
C LYS A 111 -11.79 11.53 17.70
N ASN A 112 -11.29 11.83 18.88
CA ASN A 112 -11.58 13.09 19.52
C ASN A 112 -10.94 14.19 18.67
N PHE A 113 -11.67 15.23 18.34
CA PHE A 113 -11.42 16.48 17.61
C PHE A 113 -9.97 17.02 17.61
N PHE A 114 -8.98 16.14 17.34
CA PHE A 114 -7.60 16.54 17.20
C PHE A 114 -7.32 16.95 15.75
N ASP A 115 -6.47 17.92 15.62
CA ASP A 115 -5.93 18.35 14.35
C ASP A 115 -5.33 17.10 13.63
N SER A 116 -5.54 16.99 12.34
CA SER A 116 -5.23 15.78 11.55
C SER A 116 -3.76 15.37 11.58
N ASP A 117 -2.87 16.22 12.09
CA ASP A 117 -1.43 16.05 12.09
C ASP A 117 -0.86 15.55 13.43
N GLU A 118 -1.70 15.41 14.47
CA GLU A 118 -1.26 14.90 15.78
C GLU A 118 -1.61 13.42 15.96
N ILE A 119 -0.66 12.68 16.57
CA ILE A 119 -0.89 11.28 16.95
C ILE A 119 -1.87 11.27 18.12
N SER A 120 -2.99 10.59 17.94
CA SER A 120 -4.03 10.50 18.96
C SER A 120 -3.62 9.57 20.12
N LEU A 121 -4.19 9.78 21.31
CA LEU A 121 -3.98 8.87 22.44
C LEU A 121 -4.44 7.44 22.11
N TRP A 122 -5.50 7.30 21.31
CA TRP A 122 -5.98 6.00 20.86
C TRP A 122 -4.93 5.27 20.00
N GLU A 123 -4.22 5.98 19.11
CA GLU A 123 -3.14 5.38 18.31
C GLU A 123 -1.96 4.97 19.17
N LEU A 124 -1.60 5.78 20.18
CA LEU A 124 -0.55 5.42 21.13
C LEU A 124 -0.92 4.16 21.93
N ASP A 125 -2.11 4.12 22.51
CA ASP A 125 -2.59 2.97 23.28
C ASP A 125 -2.72 1.71 22.41
N ARG A 126 -3.09 1.89 21.15
CA ARG A 126 -3.36 0.78 20.23
C ARG A 126 -2.12 0.18 19.61
N TYR A 127 -1.11 0.99 19.31
CA TYR A 127 0.02 0.56 18.47
C TYR A 127 1.38 0.63 19.15
N PHE A 128 1.56 1.44 20.19
CA PHE A 128 2.89 1.72 20.75
C PHE A 128 3.67 0.49 21.22
N GLU A 129 2.98 -0.54 21.73
CA GLU A 129 3.61 -1.78 22.24
C GLU A 129 3.38 -2.99 21.32
N ILE A 130 2.71 -2.82 20.17
CA ILE A 130 2.30 -3.96 19.32
C ILE A 130 3.17 -4.04 18.05
N ILE A 131 3.88 -2.98 17.71
CA ILE A 131 4.72 -2.88 16.50
C ILE A 131 6.16 -3.25 16.82
#